data_68d6d8f8d275c73174deef9d55b70474
#
_entry.id   68d6d8f8d275c73174deef9d55b70474
#
_cell.length_a   1.000
_cell.length_b   1.000
_cell.length_c   1.000
_cell.angle_alpha   90.00
_cell.angle_beta   90.00
_cell.angle_gamma   90.00
#
_symmetry.space_group_name_H-M   'P 1'
#
loop_
_entity.id
_entity.type
_entity.pdbx_description
1 polymer ?
#
loop_
_entity_poly.entity_id
_entity_poly.type
_entity_poly.pdbx_seq_one_letter_code
_entity_poly.pdbx_strand_id
1 'polypeptide(L)'
;LGDVYKRQVLSAVRTIKEYAQANGGTVMYTISEGAHEQKIHSQLEAICDLVIQLEVGRMAAEFENRLIIKKIRNHPEKAAVMIYAVTDSGLTPEMITRVA
;
A
#
# COMPACT_ATOMS: atom_id res chain seq x y z
N LEU A 1 -22.31 -0.75 15.73
CA LEU A 1 -22.14 -0.88 14.27
C LEU A 1 -20.67 -0.82 13.85
N GLY A 2 -19.92 0.12 14.40
CA GLY A 2 -18.52 0.27 14.04
C GLY A 2 -17.68 -0.96 14.34
N ASP A 3 -17.88 -1.58 15.50
CA ASP A 3 -17.10 -2.75 15.88
C ASP A 3 -17.43 -3.98 15.03
N VAL A 4 -18.70 -4.12 14.66
CA VAL A 4 -19.11 -5.22 13.78
C VAL A 4 -18.49 -5.05 12.41
N TYR A 5 -18.55 -3.84 11.86
CA TYR A 5 -17.97 -3.52 10.57
C TYR A 5 -16.46 -3.79 10.55
N LYS A 6 -15.76 -3.34 11.58
CA LYS A 6 -14.32 -3.55 11.69
C LYS A 6 -13.95 -5.03 11.67
N ARG A 7 -14.66 -5.82 12.47
CA ARG A 7 -14.41 -7.26 12.53
C ARG A 7 -14.71 -7.95 11.21
N GLN A 8 -15.75 -7.52 10.53
CA GLN A 8 -16.11 -8.11 9.24
C GLN A 8 -15.06 -7.83 8.18
N VAL A 9 -14.56 -6.61 8.11
CA VAL A 9 -13.51 -6.25 7.15
C VAL A 9 -12.25 -7.05 7.41
N LEU A 10 -11.78 -7.08 8.64
CA LEU A 10 -10.55 -7.79 8.99
C LEU A 10 -10.70 -9.30 8.78
N SER A 11 -11.86 -9.85 9.15
CA SER A 11 -12.12 -11.27 8.98
C SER A 11 -12.14 -11.65 7.50
N ALA A 12 -12.78 -10.84 6.66
CA ALA A 12 -12.84 -11.08 5.22
C ALA A 12 -11.44 -11.08 4.61
N VAL A 13 -10.63 -10.10 4.96
CA VAL A 13 -9.27 -9.99 4.41
C VAL A 13 -8.42 -11.19 4.86
N ARG A 14 -8.51 -11.58 6.13
CA ARG A 14 -7.79 -12.74 6.63
C ARG A 14 -8.20 -14.03 5.92
N THR A 15 -9.49 -14.20 5.72
CA THR A 15 -10.02 -15.39 5.04
C THR A 15 -9.50 -15.48 3.62
N ILE A 16 -9.53 -14.37 2.89
CA ILE A 16 -9.03 -14.32 1.53
C ILE A 16 -7.53 -14.62 1.49
N LYS A 17 -6.78 -14.05 2.42
CA LYS A 17 -5.34 -14.31 2.52
C LYS A 17 -5.04 -15.79 2.78
N GLU A 18 -5.76 -16.40 3.71
CA GLU A 18 -5.58 -17.81 4.02
C GLU A 18 -5.88 -18.70 2.82
N TYR A 19 -6.94 -18.37 2.08
CA TYR A 19 -7.30 -19.09 0.87
C TYR A 19 -6.19 -18.99 -0.17
N ALA A 20 -5.67 -17.80 -0.39
CA ALA A 20 -4.60 -17.59 -1.35
C ALA A 20 -3.34 -18.37 -0.96
N GLN A 21 -2.97 -18.33 0.32
CA GLN A 21 -1.80 -19.05 0.81
C GLN A 21 -1.95 -20.57 0.62
N ALA A 22 -3.13 -21.10 0.91
CA ALA A 22 -3.40 -22.52 0.78
C ALA A 22 -3.36 -23.01 -0.68
N ASN A 23 -3.61 -22.10 -1.62
CA ASN A 23 -3.67 -22.44 -3.05
C ASN A 23 -2.49 -21.88 -3.84
N GLY A 24 -1.47 -21.37 -3.18
CA GLY A 24 -0.29 -20.84 -3.86
C GLY A 24 -0.53 -19.57 -4.64
N GLY A 25 -1.54 -18.79 -4.27
CA GLY A 25 -1.92 -17.59 -4.98
C GLY A 25 -1.46 -16.31 -4.29
N THR A 26 -1.77 -15.21 -4.96
CA THR A 26 -1.51 -13.86 -4.44
C THR A 26 -2.81 -13.08 -4.43
N VAL A 27 -3.03 -12.34 -3.37
CA VAL A 27 -4.19 -11.45 -3.27
C VAL A 27 -3.69 -10.01 -3.24
N MET A 28 -4.33 -9.18 -4.04
CA MET A 28 -4.07 -7.74 -4.03
C MET A 28 -5.40 -7.03 -3.78
N TYR A 29 -5.39 -6.06 -2.89
CA TYR A 29 -6.54 -5.20 -2.70
C TYR A 29 -6.08 -3.76 -2.50
N THR A 30 -6.97 -2.83 -2.76
CA THR A 30 -6.68 -1.41 -2.62
C THR A 30 -7.62 -0.80 -1.58
N ILE A 31 -7.10 0.19 -0.88
CA ILE A 31 -7.85 0.95 0.10
C ILE A 31 -7.59 2.41 -0.16
N SER A 32 -8.66 3.20 -0.30
CA SER A 32 -8.51 4.63 -0.42
C SER A 32 -8.12 5.22 0.93
N GLU A 33 -7.20 6.17 0.90
CA GLU A 33 -6.79 6.86 2.10
C GLU A 33 -8.00 7.55 2.74
N GLY A 34 -8.13 7.39 4.05
CA GLY A 34 -9.26 7.97 4.78
C GLY A 34 -10.55 7.18 4.70
N ALA A 35 -10.60 6.08 3.94
CA ALA A 35 -11.80 5.25 3.83
C ALA A 35 -12.18 4.57 5.15
N HIS A 36 -11.19 4.27 5.96
CA HIS A 36 -11.37 3.62 7.26
C HIS A 36 -10.64 4.40 8.35
N GLU A 37 -10.99 4.11 9.60
CA GLU A 37 -10.27 4.65 10.73
C GLU A 37 -8.81 4.20 10.69
N GLN A 38 -7.94 5.02 11.25
CA GLN A 38 -6.51 4.74 11.28
C GLN A 38 -6.20 3.38 11.91
N LYS A 39 -6.96 3.01 12.94
CA LYS A 39 -6.75 1.72 13.59
C LYS A 39 -7.00 0.55 12.66
N ILE A 40 -8.05 0.61 11.84
CA ILE A 40 -8.32 -0.43 10.84
C ILE A 40 -7.24 -0.45 9.79
N HIS A 41 -6.82 0.72 9.33
CA HIS A 41 -5.73 0.83 8.36
C HIS A 41 -4.47 0.12 8.86
N SER A 42 -4.10 0.40 10.09
CA SER A 42 -2.91 -0.22 10.70
C SER A 42 -3.05 -1.73 10.80
N GLN A 43 -4.23 -2.22 11.15
CA GLN A 43 -4.48 -3.65 11.25
C GLN A 43 -4.45 -4.34 9.89
N LEU A 44 -4.98 -3.68 8.86
CA LEU A 44 -4.93 -4.21 7.50
C LEU A 44 -3.49 -4.26 7.00
N GLU A 45 -2.70 -3.23 7.27
CA GLU A 45 -1.28 -3.23 6.89
C GLU A 45 -0.52 -4.33 7.61
N ALA A 46 -0.87 -4.61 8.87
CA ALA A 46 -0.21 -5.66 9.63
C ALA A 46 -0.45 -7.05 9.04
N ILE A 47 -1.60 -7.28 8.41
CA ILE A 47 -1.94 -8.56 7.79
C ILE A 47 -1.17 -8.75 6.47
N CYS A 48 -0.86 -7.66 5.78
CA CYS A 48 -0.25 -7.73 4.45
C CYS A 48 1.21 -8.12 4.49
N ASP A 49 1.65 -8.83 3.45
CA ASP A 49 3.07 -9.13 3.27
C ASP A 49 3.79 -7.98 2.58
N LEU A 50 3.06 -7.22 1.77
CA LEU A 50 3.58 -6.07 1.05
C LEU A 50 2.58 -4.94 1.16
N VAL A 51 3.05 -3.75 1.53
CA VAL A 51 2.22 -2.56 1.57
C VAL A 51 2.86 -1.49 0.71
N ILE A 52 2.10 -1.03 -0.28
CA ILE A 52 2.52 0.05 -1.17
C ILE A 52 1.54 1.21 -0.99
N GLN A 53 2.07 2.39 -0.80
CA GLN A 53 1.28 3.60 -0.71
C GLN A 53 1.54 4.46 -1.94
N LEU A 54 0.47 4.88 -2.58
CA LEU A 54 0.55 5.83 -3.68
C LEU A 54 0.05 7.18 -3.17
N GLU A 55 0.83 8.21 -3.42
CA GLU A 55 0.42 9.54 -2.99
C GLU A 55 0.85 10.59 -3.99
N VAL A 56 0.19 11.73 -3.96
CA VAL A 56 0.57 12.89 -4.72
C VAL A 56 1.07 13.92 -3.74
N GLY A 57 2.35 14.27 -3.85
CA GLY A 57 2.95 15.30 -3.04
C GLY A 57 3.04 16.58 -3.80
N ARG A 58 3.28 17.65 -3.09
CA ARG A 58 3.50 18.95 -3.71
C ARG A 58 4.93 19.40 -3.45
N MET A 59 5.63 19.73 -4.52
CA MET A 59 6.99 20.20 -4.43
C MET A 59 7.11 21.47 -5.24
N ALA A 60 7.36 22.59 -4.56
CA ALA A 60 7.36 23.91 -5.19
C ALA A 60 6.02 24.16 -5.90
N ALA A 61 6.03 24.42 -7.18
CA ALA A 61 4.83 24.69 -7.97
C ALA A 61 4.28 23.44 -8.67
N GLU A 62 4.91 22.30 -8.48
CA GLU A 62 4.56 21.08 -9.21
C GLU A 62 4.05 19.99 -8.27
N PHE A 63 3.27 19.07 -8.83
CA PHE A 63 2.86 17.88 -8.13
C PHE A 63 3.81 16.75 -8.44
N GLU A 64 4.00 15.89 -7.45
CA GLU A 64 4.93 14.78 -7.55
C GLU A 64 4.18 13.49 -7.21
N ASN A 65 4.23 12.53 -8.11
CA ASN A 65 3.63 11.22 -7.86
C ASN A 65 4.65 10.34 -7.17
N ARG A 66 4.30 9.83 -6.00
CA ARG A 66 5.19 8.99 -5.21
C ARG A 66 4.60 7.62 -4.98
N LEU A 67 5.42 6.61 -5.16
CA LEU A 67 5.13 5.23 -4.80
C LEU A 67 6.04 4.89 -3.63
N ILE A 68 5.46 4.55 -2.50
CA ILE A 68 6.20 4.27 -1.29
C ILE A 68 6.02 2.80 -0.96
N ILE A 69 7.11 2.05 -0.91
CA ILE A 69 7.10 0.69 -0.41
C ILE A 69 7.25 0.80 1.11
N LYS A 70 6.14 0.69 1.82
CA LYS A 70 6.10 0.87 3.27
C LYS A 70 6.53 -0.37 4.01
N LYS A 71 6.25 -1.54 3.44
CA LYS A 71 6.49 -2.80 4.13
C LYS A 71 6.75 -3.90 3.12
N ILE A 72 7.78 -4.66 3.36
CA ILE A 72 7.98 -5.97 2.76
C ILE A 72 8.27 -6.90 3.94
N ARG A 73 7.43 -7.90 4.13
CA ARG A 73 7.56 -8.80 5.28
C ARG A 73 8.94 -9.45 5.29
N ASN A 74 9.59 -9.40 6.44
CA ASN A 74 10.94 -9.93 6.67
C ASN A 74 12.05 -9.18 5.95
N HIS A 75 11.75 -8.04 5.31
CA HIS A 75 12.75 -7.25 4.59
C HIS A 75 12.54 -5.76 4.83
N PRO A 76 12.59 -5.29 6.09
CA PRO A 76 12.37 -3.88 6.37
C PRO A 76 13.39 -2.96 5.71
N GLU A 77 14.57 -3.48 5.39
CA GLU A 77 15.63 -2.73 4.72
C GLU A 77 15.29 -2.38 3.28
N LYS A 78 14.24 -2.97 2.72
CA LYS A 78 13.84 -2.72 1.34
C LYS A 78 12.74 -1.67 1.20
N ALA A 79 12.38 -1.00 2.28
CA ALA A 79 11.49 0.14 2.21
C ALA A 79 12.12 1.21 1.33
N ALA A 80 11.33 1.78 0.44
CA ALA A 80 11.85 2.70 -0.56
C ALA A 80 10.79 3.66 -1.05
N VAL A 81 11.22 4.77 -1.65
CA VAL A 81 10.35 5.73 -2.29
C VAL A 81 10.76 5.87 -3.74
N MET A 82 9.79 5.80 -4.64
CA MET A 82 10.02 6.04 -6.05
C MET A 82 9.11 7.16 -6.54
N ILE A 83 9.69 8.09 -7.27
CA ILE A 83 8.94 9.14 -7.95
C ILE A 83 8.73 8.70 -9.39
N TYR A 84 7.53 8.94 -9.91
CA TYR A 84 7.23 8.57 -11.27
C TYR A 84 6.42 9.66 -11.97
N ALA A 85 6.51 9.68 -13.28
CA ALA A 85 5.71 10.56 -14.12
C ALA A 85 4.75 9.73 -14.95
N VAL A 86 3.58 10.29 -15.21
CA VAL A 86 2.61 9.70 -16.12
C VAL A 86 2.77 10.39 -17.46
N THR A 87 3.12 9.64 -18.48
CA THR A 87 3.36 10.16 -19.83
C THR A 87 2.47 9.45 -20.82
N ASP A 88 2.49 9.89 -22.07
CA ASP A 88 1.72 9.24 -23.13
C ASP A 88 2.13 7.78 -23.33
N SER A 89 3.37 7.45 -22.96
CA SER A 89 3.87 6.08 -23.07
C SER A 89 3.59 5.23 -21.85
N GLY A 90 2.99 5.82 -20.80
CA GLY A 90 2.73 5.12 -19.55
C GLY A 90 3.46 5.73 -18.37
N LEU A 91 3.82 4.90 -17.42
CA LEU A 91 4.52 5.35 -16.22
C LEU A 91 6.03 5.31 -16.45
N THR A 92 6.69 6.39 -16.11
CA THR A 92 8.14 6.50 -16.25
C THR A 92 8.74 6.81 -14.89
N PRO A 93 9.59 5.93 -14.35
CA PRO A 93 10.27 6.23 -13.09
C PRO A 93 11.22 7.39 -13.25
N GLU A 94 11.29 8.23 -12.24
CA GLU A 94 12.30 9.27 -12.17
C GLU A 94 13.37 8.80 -11.21
N MET A 95 14.63 9.01 -11.60
CA MET A 95 15.75 8.61 -10.77
C MET A 95 15.83 9.50 -9.54
N ILE A 96 15.77 8.87 -8.37
CA ILE A 96 16.03 9.55 -7.12
C ILE A 96 17.32 8.98 -6.58
N THR A 97 18.28 9.85 -6.39
CA THR A 97 19.58 9.42 -5.89
C THR A 97 19.68 9.49 -4.39
N ARG A 98 18.61 9.93 -3.74
CA ARG A 98 18.61 10.11 -2.30
C ARG A 98 17.69 9.13 -1.63
N VAL A 99 18.21 8.51 -0.59
CA VAL A 99 17.43 7.66 0.30
C VAL A 99 17.03 8.51 1.50
N ALA A 100 15.77 8.46 1.81
CA ALA A 100 15.27 9.24 2.94
C ALA A 100 15.73 8.63 4.26
#